data_a68e6a8148a320871a6f774cf30ea537
#
_entry.id   a68e6a8148a320871a6f774cf30ea537
#
_cell.length_a   1.000
_cell.length_b   1.000
_cell.length_c   1.000
_cell.angle_alpha   90.00
_cell.angle_beta   90.00
_cell.angle_gamma   90.00
#
_symmetry.space_group_name_H-M   'P 1'
#
loop_
_entity.id
_entity.type
_entity.pdbx_description
1 polymer ?
#
loop_
_entity_poly.entity_id
_entity_poly.type
_entity_poly.pdbx_seq_one_letter_code
_entity_poly.pdbx_strand_id
1 'polypeptide(L)'
;MLSNPKPAKVMVTGASGLLGSWVCRELLDQGTEVIAVGQRTPLHEALATYRVRLDLCDREMLDSLFQQFQPSAVIHMAALADPTLCEEQPLLSRRLNIEVSRQIAQRCQSTGIPMAFTSTDLVFDGDRGNYLESDSVSPINRYGEHKAEAEQAIHNACPHAVIFRMPFMFGEGLYHPSPMRQWLDHLSQDKPLFGFSDELRSSVDYQTAAAGIVKLHTALRGEILHLGGIETLSRLMLMRSIASAFGYNPQKIEAKVQADMTFRAARPRDVSLDSRKARAMGYKTPFLADIMHRLVKGTDFSDI
;
A
#
# COMPACT_ATOMS: atom_id res chain seq x y z
N MET A 1 15.73 -34.12 -21.02
CA MET A 1 15.05 -33.68 -19.79
C MET A 1 14.91 -32.19 -19.90
N LEU A 2 13.69 -31.71 -20.14
CA LEU A 2 13.41 -30.26 -20.10
C LEU A 2 13.56 -29.83 -18.61
N SER A 3 14.55 -28.98 -18.32
CA SER A 3 14.71 -28.41 -17.00
C SER A 3 13.44 -27.62 -16.68
N ASN A 4 12.75 -27.97 -15.59
CA ASN A 4 11.67 -27.11 -15.09
C ASN A 4 12.23 -25.69 -14.98
N PRO A 5 11.54 -24.69 -15.53
CA PRO A 5 11.98 -23.31 -15.39
C PRO A 5 12.11 -23.01 -13.89
N LYS A 6 13.23 -22.38 -13.48
CA LYS A 6 13.42 -21.97 -12.09
C LYS A 6 12.22 -21.09 -11.69
N PRO A 7 11.66 -21.25 -10.49
CA PRO A 7 10.57 -20.40 -10.02
C PRO A 7 11.00 -18.93 -10.08
N ALA A 8 10.06 -18.07 -10.45
CA ALA A 8 10.30 -16.63 -10.45
C ALA A 8 10.69 -16.16 -9.03
N LYS A 9 11.68 -15.29 -8.93
CA LYS A 9 12.19 -14.78 -7.67
C LYS A 9 11.88 -13.28 -7.57
N VAL A 10 10.91 -12.90 -6.76
CA VAL A 10 10.45 -11.51 -6.62
C VAL A 10 10.97 -10.88 -5.33
N MET A 11 11.65 -9.75 -5.47
CA MET A 11 12.06 -8.93 -4.34
C MET A 11 10.92 -8.00 -3.93
N VAL A 12 10.56 -8.04 -2.64
CA VAL A 12 9.52 -7.20 -2.03
C VAL A 12 10.15 -6.35 -0.95
N THR A 13 10.25 -5.04 -1.15
CA THR A 13 10.69 -4.11 -0.12
C THR A 13 9.49 -3.60 0.69
N GLY A 14 9.69 -3.32 1.98
CA GLY A 14 8.56 -3.02 2.88
C GLY A 14 7.71 -4.25 3.19
N ALA A 15 8.28 -5.44 3.03
CA ALA A 15 7.62 -6.73 3.20
C ALA A 15 7.03 -6.95 4.61
N SER A 16 7.59 -6.33 5.64
CA SER A 16 7.08 -6.39 7.01
C SER A 16 5.88 -5.46 7.27
N GLY A 17 5.50 -4.59 6.33
CA GLY A 17 4.32 -3.73 6.45
C GLY A 17 3.01 -4.48 6.24
N LEU A 18 1.88 -3.81 6.54
CA LEU A 18 0.54 -4.39 6.38
C LEU A 18 0.28 -4.88 4.94
N LEU A 19 0.44 -4.02 3.94
CA LEU A 19 0.29 -4.41 2.54
C LEU A 19 1.40 -5.37 2.10
N GLY A 20 2.66 -5.13 2.53
CA GLY A 20 3.81 -5.93 2.13
C GLY A 20 3.68 -7.40 2.53
N SER A 21 3.15 -7.68 3.71
CA SER A 21 2.92 -9.04 4.18
C SER A 21 1.88 -9.78 3.32
N TRP A 22 0.81 -9.10 2.91
CA TRP A 22 -0.20 -9.68 2.02
C TRP A 22 0.33 -9.92 0.60
N VAL A 23 1.17 -9.01 0.07
CA VAL A 23 1.84 -9.21 -1.23
C VAL A 23 2.80 -10.40 -1.19
N CYS A 24 3.58 -10.54 -0.12
CA CYS A 24 4.45 -11.71 0.07
C CYS A 24 3.64 -13.01 0.12
N ARG A 25 2.54 -13.05 0.88
CA ARG A 25 1.64 -14.20 0.97
C ARG A 25 1.08 -14.57 -0.41
N GLU A 26 0.53 -13.61 -1.13
CA GLU A 26 -0.05 -13.82 -2.47
C GLU A 26 0.98 -14.36 -3.47
N LEU A 27 2.23 -13.88 -3.43
CA LEU A 27 3.32 -14.39 -4.27
C LEU A 27 3.69 -15.85 -3.91
N LEU A 28 3.80 -16.16 -2.61
CA LEU A 28 4.12 -17.51 -2.14
C LEU A 28 3.01 -18.50 -2.49
N ASP A 29 1.75 -18.12 -2.37
CA ASP A 29 0.59 -18.95 -2.72
C ASP A 29 0.55 -19.28 -4.22
N GLN A 30 1.19 -18.44 -5.06
CA GLN A 30 1.39 -18.69 -6.49
C GLN A 30 2.69 -19.46 -6.81
N GLY A 31 3.43 -19.95 -5.82
CA GLY A 31 4.68 -20.69 -5.98
C GLY A 31 5.90 -19.84 -6.37
N THR A 32 5.82 -18.53 -6.16
CA THR A 32 6.93 -17.59 -6.42
C THR A 32 7.90 -17.59 -5.22
N GLU A 33 9.20 -17.62 -5.47
CA GLU A 33 10.21 -17.38 -4.43
C GLU A 33 10.20 -15.89 -4.05
N VAL A 34 10.07 -15.59 -2.76
CA VAL A 34 10.00 -14.22 -2.25
C VAL A 34 11.28 -13.85 -1.51
N ILE A 35 11.92 -12.75 -1.94
CA ILE A 35 12.99 -12.08 -1.20
C ILE A 35 12.33 -10.93 -0.44
N ALA A 36 11.97 -11.16 0.82
CA ALA A 36 11.37 -10.15 1.67
C ALA A 36 12.46 -9.25 2.28
N VAL A 37 12.38 -7.95 1.99
CA VAL A 37 13.29 -6.93 2.52
C VAL A 37 12.56 -6.05 3.52
N GLY A 38 13.05 -6.02 4.76
CA GLY A 38 12.57 -5.19 5.85
C GLY A 38 13.73 -4.54 6.60
N GLN A 39 13.43 -3.55 7.46
CA GLN A 39 14.47 -2.87 8.25
C GLN A 39 14.23 -3.00 9.76
N ARG A 40 13.20 -2.36 10.28
CA ARG A 40 12.93 -2.23 11.72
C ARG A 40 12.04 -3.34 12.24
N THR A 41 10.92 -3.57 11.58
CA THR A 41 9.94 -4.57 11.95
C THR A 41 10.42 -5.96 11.53
N PRO A 42 10.40 -6.96 12.43
CA PRO A 42 10.79 -8.32 12.09
C PRO A 42 9.97 -8.88 10.92
N LEU A 43 10.63 -9.65 10.08
CA LEU A 43 9.99 -10.42 9.01
C LEU A 43 9.58 -11.77 9.54
N HIS A 44 8.29 -12.05 9.52
CA HIS A 44 7.78 -13.37 9.93
C HIS A 44 8.28 -14.45 8.96
N GLU A 45 8.62 -15.63 9.47
CA GLU A 45 9.21 -16.72 8.65
C GLU A 45 8.31 -17.18 7.51
N ALA A 46 6.99 -17.20 7.72
CA ALA A 46 6.01 -17.60 6.71
C ALA A 46 5.83 -16.60 5.56
N LEU A 47 6.55 -15.44 5.58
CA LEU A 47 6.40 -14.38 4.56
C LEU A 47 7.37 -14.47 3.39
N ALA A 48 8.39 -15.35 3.46
CA ALA A 48 9.43 -15.29 2.45
C ALA A 48 10.25 -16.57 2.35
N THR A 49 10.72 -16.84 1.13
CA THR A 49 11.77 -17.83 0.87
C THR A 49 13.11 -17.34 1.45
N TYR A 50 13.36 -16.02 1.29
CA TYR A 50 14.57 -15.37 1.80
C TYR A 50 14.20 -14.10 2.57
N ARG A 51 14.65 -13.98 3.82
CA ARG A 51 14.42 -12.82 4.67
C ARG A 51 15.68 -11.99 4.78
N VAL A 52 15.59 -10.73 4.40
CA VAL A 52 16.74 -9.80 4.42
C VAL A 52 16.39 -8.59 5.28
N ARG A 53 17.25 -8.34 6.27
CA ARG A 53 17.17 -7.11 7.08
C ARG A 53 18.22 -6.13 6.57
N LEU A 54 17.73 -4.99 6.04
CA LEU A 54 18.57 -4.04 5.34
C LEU A 54 18.08 -2.60 5.53
N ASP A 55 19.00 -1.66 5.69
CA ASP A 55 18.72 -0.24 5.44
C ASP A 55 18.84 0.04 3.94
N LEU A 56 17.70 0.28 3.29
CA LEU A 56 17.66 0.59 1.85
C LEU A 56 18.39 1.90 1.50
N CYS A 57 18.70 2.74 2.48
CA CYS A 57 19.53 3.93 2.28
C CYS A 57 21.05 3.60 2.13
N ASP A 58 21.43 2.38 2.46
CA ASP A 58 22.80 1.89 2.23
C ASP A 58 22.90 1.34 0.80
N ARG A 59 23.54 2.13 -0.05
CA ARG A 59 23.66 1.83 -1.48
C ARG A 59 24.49 0.57 -1.75
N GLU A 60 25.57 0.36 -1.01
CA GLU A 60 26.47 -0.79 -1.21
C GLU A 60 25.75 -2.09 -0.82
N MET A 61 25.02 -2.07 0.28
CA MET A 61 24.21 -3.20 0.71
C MET A 61 23.05 -3.48 -0.27
N LEU A 62 22.43 -2.43 -0.84
CA LEU A 62 21.41 -2.59 -1.87
C LEU A 62 21.99 -3.24 -3.13
N ASP A 63 23.17 -2.82 -3.56
CA ASP A 63 23.88 -3.40 -4.70
C ASP A 63 24.23 -4.87 -4.48
N SER A 64 24.75 -5.19 -3.29
CA SER A 64 25.04 -6.57 -2.88
C SER A 64 23.81 -7.45 -2.87
N LEU A 65 22.66 -6.91 -2.46
CA LEU A 65 21.37 -7.61 -2.46
C LEU A 65 20.95 -8.04 -3.88
N PHE A 66 21.04 -7.13 -4.86
CA PHE A 66 20.75 -7.44 -6.26
C PHE A 66 21.71 -8.48 -6.84
N GLN A 67 23.00 -8.37 -6.54
CA GLN A 67 24.02 -9.34 -6.99
C GLN A 67 23.81 -10.73 -6.40
N GLN A 68 23.54 -10.81 -5.10
CA GLN A 68 23.38 -12.08 -4.37
C GLN A 68 22.12 -12.83 -4.80
N PHE A 69 20.99 -12.15 -4.88
CA PHE A 69 19.70 -12.81 -5.08
C PHE A 69 19.23 -12.85 -6.52
N GLN A 70 19.73 -11.95 -7.38
CA GLN A 70 19.37 -11.87 -8.82
C GLN A 70 17.85 -11.95 -9.03
N PRO A 71 17.06 -11.02 -8.45
CA PRO A 71 15.60 -11.06 -8.57
C PRO A 71 15.16 -10.98 -10.04
N SER A 72 14.06 -11.62 -10.36
CA SER A 72 13.42 -11.55 -11.68
C SER A 72 12.43 -10.39 -11.80
N ALA A 73 12.03 -9.79 -10.67
CA ALA A 73 11.19 -8.59 -10.58
C ALA A 73 11.33 -7.96 -9.19
N VAL A 74 10.98 -6.67 -9.08
CA VAL A 74 10.94 -5.93 -7.80
C VAL A 74 9.57 -5.31 -7.59
N ILE A 75 9.00 -5.50 -6.40
CA ILE A 75 7.85 -4.76 -5.90
C ILE A 75 8.33 -3.87 -4.76
N HIS A 76 8.43 -2.56 -5.04
CA HIS A 76 8.96 -1.58 -4.09
C HIS A 76 7.81 -0.89 -3.34
N MET A 77 7.67 -1.24 -2.05
CA MET A 77 6.63 -0.70 -1.16
C MET A 77 7.21 -0.05 0.11
N ALA A 78 8.53 -0.12 0.32
CA ALA A 78 9.17 0.52 1.46
C ALA A 78 9.03 2.04 1.36
N ALA A 79 8.54 2.68 2.42
CA ALA A 79 8.34 4.12 2.50
C ALA A 79 8.28 4.59 3.95
N LEU A 80 8.55 5.86 4.19
CA LEU A 80 8.04 6.58 5.34
C LEU A 80 6.62 7.05 4.99
N ALA A 81 5.60 6.27 5.41
CA ALA A 81 4.22 6.43 4.94
C ALA A 81 3.32 7.24 5.90
N ASP A 82 3.86 7.75 7.00
CA ASP A 82 3.15 8.63 7.93
C ASP A 82 3.29 10.09 7.49
N PRO A 83 2.21 10.79 7.06
CA PRO A 83 2.30 12.17 6.63
C PRO A 83 2.82 13.12 7.72
N THR A 84 2.48 12.88 9.00
CA THR A 84 2.97 13.69 10.11
C THR A 84 4.48 13.57 10.28
N LEU A 85 4.99 12.34 10.25
CA LEU A 85 6.44 12.10 10.31
C LEU A 85 7.17 12.67 9.09
N CYS A 86 6.55 12.70 7.91
CA CYS A 86 7.14 13.32 6.73
C CYS A 86 7.30 14.83 6.89
N GLU A 87 6.34 15.51 7.54
CA GLU A 87 6.46 16.92 7.88
C GLU A 87 7.54 17.17 8.96
N GLU A 88 7.62 16.30 9.97
CA GLU A 88 8.57 16.42 11.07
C GLU A 88 10.02 16.08 10.65
N GLN A 89 10.18 15.15 9.70
CA GLN A 89 11.48 14.63 9.26
C GLN A 89 11.62 14.67 7.73
N PRO A 90 11.57 15.86 7.11
CA PRO A 90 11.49 15.97 5.65
C PRO A 90 12.72 15.41 4.93
N LEU A 91 13.92 15.52 5.52
CA LEU A 91 15.15 14.95 4.93
C LEU A 91 15.14 13.42 4.94
N LEU A 92 14.68 12.80 6.03
CA LEU A 92 14.54 11.35 6.11
C LEU A 92 13.47 10.86 5.14
N SER A 93 12.31 11.56 5.09
CA SER A 93 11.24 11.27 4.16
C SER A 93 11.71 11.35 2.70
N ARG A 94 12.44 12.39 2.33
CA ARG A 94 13.02 12.54 0.99
C ARG A 94 13.97 11.38 0.66
N ARG A 95 14.88 11.06 1.59
CA ARG A 95 15.84 9.98 1.41
C ARG A 95 15.15 8.63 1.18
N LEU A 96 14.18 8.27 2.03
CA LEU A 96 13.47 6.98 1.96
C LEU A 96 12.49 6.91 0.79
N ASN A 97 11.72 7.97 0.55
CA ASN A 97 10.63 7.92 -0.42
C ASN A 97 11.08 8.22 -1.86
N ILE A 98 12.11 9.08 -2.04
CA ILE A 98 12.56 9.51 -3.38
C ILE A 98 13.87 8.83 -3.77
N GLU A 99 14.94 9.02 -2.95
CA GLU A 99 16.28 8.61 -3.35
C GLU A 99 16.43 7.10 -3.43
N VAL A 100 15.89 6.37 -2.43
CA VAL A 100 15.84 4.90 -2.43
C VAL A 100 15.03 4.39 -3.62
N SER A 101 13.84 4.97 -3.88
CA SER A 101 12.99 4.57 -5.00
C SER A 101 13.70 4.74 -6.34
N ARG A 102 14.39 5.87 -6.54
CA ARG A 102 15.20 6.14 -7.73
C ARG A 102 16.36 5.15 -7.87
N GLN A 103 17.06 4.82 -6.78
CA GLN A 103 18.17 3.86 -6.83
C GLN A 103 17.70 2.46 -7.23
N ILE A 104 16.59 1.99 -6.68
CA ILE A 104 15.99 0.70 -7.05
C ILE A 104 15.57 0.72 -8.53
N ALA A 105 14.95 1.81 -8.99
CA ALA A 105 14.58 1.97 -10.40
C ALA A 105 15.80 1.90 -11.33
N GLN A 106 16.90 2.56 -10.98
CA GLN A 106 18.16 2.48 -11.73
C GLN A 106 18.69 1.05 -11.81
N ARG A 107 18.61 0.27 -10.71
CA ARG A 107 19.02 -1.16 -10.71
C ARG A 107 18.11 -2.00 -11.59
N CYS A 108 16.81 -1.82 -11.49
CA CYS A 108 15.86 -2.54 -12.34
C CYS A 108 16.10 -2.25 -13.82
N GLN A 109 16.33 -0.99 -14.18
CA GLN A 109 16.65 -0.60 -15.56
C GLN A 109 17.96 -1.22 -16.06
N SER A 110 19.03 -1.16 -15.24
CA SER A 110 20.35 -1.68 -15.63
C SER A 110 20.40 -3.21 -15.76
N THR A 111 19.52 -3.92 -15.04
CA THR A 111 19.40 -5.38 -15.10
C THR A 111 18.27 -5.85 -16.02
N GLY A 112 17.46 -4.95 -16.57
CA GLY A 112 16.35 -5.25 -17.47
C GLY A 112 15.16 -5.95 -16.80
N ILE A 113 15.03 -5.89 -15.47
CA ILE A 113 13.96 -6.56 -14.74
C ILE A 113 12.76 -5.62 -14.50
N PRO A 114 11.53 -6.15 -14.47
CA PRO A 114 10.34 -5.36 -14.13
C PRO A 114 10.41 -4.76 -12.73
N MET A 115 9.88 -3.53 -12.61
CA MET A 115 9.67 -2.85 -11.34
C MET A 115 8.21 -2.44 -11.19
N ALA A 116 7.64 -2.72 -10.03
CA ALA A 116 6.39 -2.13 -9.57
C ALA A 116 6.64 -1.27 -8.34
N PHE A 117 5.97 -0.12 -8.27
CA PHE A 117 6.09 0.85 -7.17
C PHE A 117 4.72 1.22 -6.63
N THR A 118 4.57 1.21 -5.30
CA THR A 118 3.35 1.71 -4.66
C THR A 118 3.48 3.20 -4.36
N SER A 119 2.66 4.01 -5.00
CA SER A 119 2.40 5.41 -4.72
C SER A 119 1.14 5.56 -3.85
N THR A 120 0.51 6.73 -3.85
CA THR A 120 -0.60 7.08 -2.97
C THR A 120 -1.62 7.97 -3.67
N ASP A 121 -2.86 7.95 -3.20
CA ASP A 121 -3.92 8.91 -3.54
C ASP A 121 -3.59 10.35 -3.06
N LEU A 122 -2.71 10.47 -2.05
CA LEU A 122 -2.28 11.77 -1.51
C LEU A 122 -1.39 12.59 -2.47
N VAL A 123 -1.14 12.10 -3.68
CA VAL A 123 -0.55 12.89 -4.76
C VAL A 123 -1.54 13.94 -5.32
N PHE A 124 -2.82 13.86 -4.96
CA PHE A 124 -3.87 14.77 -5.38
C PHE A 124 -4.26 15.75 -4.25
N ASP A 125 -4.82 16.92 -4.61
CA ASP A 125 -5.25 17.98 -3.69
C ASP A 125 -6.52 17.63 -2.90
N GLY A 126 -7.40 16.81 -3.47
CA GLY A 126 -8.65 16.41 -2.84
C GLY A 126 -9.82 17.39 -3.04
N ASP A 127 -9.72 18.29 -4.00
CA ASP A 127 -10.76 19.29 -4.28
C ASP A 127 -11.94 18.70 -5.08
N ARG A 128 -11.69 17.67 -5.88
CA ARG A 128 -12.66 17.16 -6.84
C ARG A 128 -13.14 15.74 -6.57
N GLY A 129 -12.25 14.85 -6.15
CA GLY A 129 -12.51 13.40 -6.07
C GLY A 129 -12.56 12.70 -7.44
N ASN A 130 -12.71 11.40 -7.40
CA ASN A 130 -12.78 10.50 -8.56
C ASN A 130 -11.69 10.76 -9.61
N TYR A 131 -10.44 10.88 -9.12
CA TYR A 131 -9.28 11.20 -9.95
C TYR A 131 -8.94 10.06 -10.91
N LEU A 132 -8.59 10.45 -12.16
CA LEU A 132 -8.07 9.57 -13.20
C LEU A 132 -6.54 9.53 -13.13
N GLU A 133 -5.94 8.49 -13.71
CA GLU A 133 -4.48 8.36 -13.81
C GLU A 133 -3.83 9.49 -14.64
N SER A 134 -4.58 10.08 -15.56
CA SER A 134 -4.17 11.20 -16.42
C SER A 134 -4.28 12.57 -15.75
N ASP A 135 -4.91 12.66 -14.58
CA ASP A 135 -5.05 13.92 -13.89
C ASP A 135 -3.72 14.39 -13.32
N SER A 136 -3.51 15.70 -13.35
CA SER A 136 -2.30 16.33 -12.79
C SER A 136 -2.22 16.10 -11.29
N VAL A 137 -1.05 15.71 -10.81
CA VAL A 137 -0.78 15.60 -9.38
C VAL A 137 -0.62 17.01 -8.78
N SER A 138 -1.21 17.21 -7.60
CA SER A 138 -1.20 18.49 -6.85
C SER A 138 -1.25 18.21 -5.33
N PRO A 139 -0.21 17.57 -4.77
CA PRO A 139 -0.19 17.17 -3.37
C PRO A 139 -0.21 18.37 -2.43
N ILE A 140 -0.89 18.23 -1.28
CA ILE A 140 -1.03 19.29 -0.27
C ILE A 140 -0.26 18.99 1.02
N ASN A 141 0.51 17.91 1.06
CA ASN A 141 1.36 17.55 2.20
C ASN A 141 2.68 16.92 1.72
N ARG A 142 3.66 16.93 2.60
CA ARG A 142 5.02 16.46 2.30
C ARG A 142 5.10 15.01 1.85
N TYR A 143 4.28 14.14 2.41
CA TYR A 143 4.24 12.73 1.98
C TYR A 143 3.80 12.62 0.53
N GLY A 144 2.70 13.27 0.16
CA GLY A 144 2.19 13.33 -1.21
C GLY A 144 3.21 13.94 -2.18
N GLU A 145 3.86 15.06 -1.79
CA GLU A 145 4.93 15.70 -2.58
C GLU A 145 6.06 14.71 -2.87
N HIS A 146 6.59 14.05 -1.83
CA HIS A 146 7.69 13.09 -1.99
C HIS A 146 7.28 11.85 -2.79
N LYS A 147 6.02 11.41 -2.71
CA LYS A 147 5.52 10.30 -3.53
C LYS A 147 5.37 10.72 -4.99
N ALA A 148 4.87 11.92 -5.28
CA ALA A 148 4.81 12.47 -6.64
C ALA A 148 6.21 12.68 -7.24
N GLU A 149 7.16 13.23 -6.47
CA GLU A 149 8.56 13.31 -6.91
C GLU A 149 9.16 11.92 -7.17
N ALA A 150 8.83 10.92 -6.36
CA ALA A 150 9.30 9.54 -6.55
C ALA A 150 8.72 8.92 -7.83
N GLU A 151 7.44 9.14 -8.16
CA GLU A 151 6.85 8.71 -9.43
C GLU A 151 7.66 9.26 -10.62
N GLN A 152 7.98 10.56 -10.60
CA GLN A 152 8.76 11.19 -11.66
C GLN A 152 10.19 10.69 -11.72
N ALA A 153 10.85 10.50 -10.55
CA ALA A 153 12.22 9.99 -10.47
C ALA A 153 12.33 8.54 -10.97
N ILE A 154 11.32 7.72 -10.67
CA ILE A 154 11.22 6.33 -11.17
C ILE A 154 10.99 6.33 -12.68
N HIS A 155 10.04 7.13 -13.18
CA HIS A 155 9.75 7.23 -14.62
C HIS A 155 11.02 7.61 -15.40
N ASN A 156 11.78 8.58 -14.93
CA ASN A 156 13.04 9.01 -15.55
C ASN A 156 14.14 7.94 -15.50
N ALA A 157 14.22 7.16 -14.41
CA ALA A 157 15.25 6.15 -14.20
C ALA A 157 14.91 4.78 -14.80
N CYS A 158 13.64 4.40 -14.84
CA CYS A 158 13.11 3.13 -15.33
C CYS A 158 11.73 3.36 -15.99
N PRO A 159 11.68 3.83 -17.25
CA PRO A 159 10.42 4.18 -17.92
C PRO A 159 9.42 3.03 -18.04
N HIS A 160 9.87 1.80 -17.83
CA HIS A 160 9.03 0.60 -17.87
C HIS A 160 8.46 0.19 -16.51
N ALA A 161 8.77 0.92 -15.43
CA ALA A 161 8.20 0.65 -14.12
C ALA A 161 6.69 0.89 -14.11
N VAL A 162 5.95 0.02 -13.40
CA VAL A 162 4.52 0.21 -13.16
C VAL A 162 4.33 0.92 -11.83
N ILE A 163 3.49 1.96 -11.81
CA ILE A 163 3.18 2.74 -10.61
C ILE A 163 1.74 2.46 -10.20
N PHE A 164 1.55 2.02 -8.96
CA PHE A 164 0.24 1.80 -8.35
C PHE A 164 -0.06 2.92 -7.35
N ARG A 165 -1.02 3.81 -7.66
CA ARG A 165 -1.55 4.75 -6.68
C ARG A 165 -2.58 4.04 -5.83
N MET A 166 -2.28 3.96 -4.53
CA MET A 166 -3.07 3.25 -3.53
C MET A 166 -3.88 4.23 -2.70
N PRO A 167 -5.15 3.94 -2.41
CA PRO A 167 -5.94 4.71 -1.45
C PRO A 167 -5.62 4.32 -0.01
N PHE A 168 -6.36 4.87 0.95
CA PHE A 168 -6.38 4.33 2.29
C PHE A 168 -6.83 2.86 2.27
N MET A 169 -6.07 2.00 2.95
CA MET A 169 -6.33 0.57 3.03
C MET A 169 -6.77 0.14 4.43
N PHE A 170 -7.60 -0.91 4.49
CA PHE A 170 -8.13 -1.48 5.72
C PHE A 170 -8.08 -3.01 5.70
N GLY A 171 -8.57 -3.65 6.76
CA GLY A 171 -8.60 -5.11 6.89
C GLY A 171 -7.63 -5.60 7.97
N GLU A 172 -7.51 -6.92 8.10
CA GLU A 172 -6.60 -7.54 9.08
C GLU A 172 -5.16 -7.48 8.59
N GLY A 173 -4.26 -7.24 9.53
CA GLY A 173 -2.84 -7.43 9.30
C GLY A 173 -2.45 -8.88 9.59
N LEU A 174 -1.61 -9.47 8.75
CA LEU A 174 -1.20 -10.87 8.94
C LEU A 174 -0.34 -11.08 10.19
N TYR A 175 0.50 -10.09 10.53
CA TYR A 175 1.48 -10.24 11.61
C TYR A 175 1.61 -9.02 12.52
N HIS A 176 0.85 -7.96 12.22
CA HIS A 176 0.83 -6.72 12.99
C HIS A 176 -0.58 -6.18 13.05
N PRO A 177 -1.00 -5.59 14.17
CA PRO A 177 -2.33 -5.00 14.28
C PRO A 177 -2.51 -3.89 13.25
N SER A 178 -3.62 -3.96 12.52
CA SER A 178 -4.03 -2.93 11.56
C SER A 178 -4.80 -1.80 12.25
N PRO A 179 -4.99 -0.63 11.59
CA PRO A 179 -5.91 0.39 12.09
C PRO A 179 -7.33 -0.14 12.32
N MET A 180 -7.82 -1.04 11.45
CA MET A 180 -9.12 -1.68 11.64
C MET A 180 -9.18 -2.47 12.95
N ARG A 181 -8.16 -3.27 13.27
CA ARG A 181 -8.09 -4.02 14.53
C ARG A 181 -8.12 -3.07 15.72
N GLN A 182 -7.34 -1.97 15.67
CA GLN A 182 -7.35 -0.96 16.74
C GLN A 182 -8.74 -0.33 16.93
N TRP A 183 -9.50 -0.09 15.87
CA TRP A 183 -10.87 0.42 15.98
C TRP A 183 -11.80 -0.59 16.65
N LEU A 184 -11.70 -1.88 16.28
CA LEU A 184 -12.48 -2.95 16.88
C LEU A 184 -12.12 -3.12 18.37
N ASP A 185 -10.84 -3.05 18.72
CA ASP A 185 -10.37 -3.11 20.13
C ASP A 185 -10.90 -1.94 20.96
N HIS A 186 -10.96 -0.71 20.38
CA HIS A 186 -11.57 0.44 21.04
C HIS A 186 -13.08 0.21 21.28
N LEU A 187 -13.80 -0.30 20.27
CA LEU A 187 -15.22 -0.58 20.37
C LEU A 187 -15.52 -1.68 21.41
N SER A 188 -14.71 -2.73 21.46
CA SER A 188 -14.85 -3.84 22.44
C SER A 188 -14.64 -3.36 23.87
N GLN A 189 -13.77 -2.36 24.07
CA GLN A 189 -13.45 -1.77 25.38
C GLN A 189 -14.29 -0.52 25.70
N ASP A 190 -15.29 -0.24 24.89
CA ASP A 190 -16.17 0.96 25.04
C ASP A 190 -15.41 2.29 25.08
N LYS A 191 -14.26 2.35 24.40
CA LYS A 191 -13.42 3.55 24.29
C LYS A 191 -13.94 4.50 23.22
N PRO A 192 -13.77 5.84 23.42
CA PRO A 192 -14.16 6.82 22.41
C PRO A 192 -13.48 6.58 21.08
N LEU A 193 -14.26 6.69 20.00
CA LEU A 193 -13.78 6.57 18.63
C LEU A 193 -14.52 7.60 17.77
N PHE A 194 -13.80 8.23 16.84
CA PHE A 194 -14.40 9.16 15.90
C PHE A 194 -13.89 8.88 14.47
N GLY A 195 -14.67 9.29 13.50
CA GLY A 195 -14.31 9.23 12.08
C GLY A 195 -14.69 10.53 11.36
N PHE A 196 -13.89 10.91 10.37
CA PHE A 196 -14.15 12.11 9.57
C PHE A 196 -15.23 11.83 8.52
N SER A 197 -16.27 12.68 8.49
CA SER A 197 -17.34 12.60 7.49
C SER A 197 -16.97 13.25 6.16
N ASP A 198 -15.94 14.09 6.15
CA ASP A 198 -15.43 14.87 5.03
C ASP A 198 -14.04 14.40 4.52
N GLU A 199 -13.58 13.20 4.92
CA GLU A 199 -12.39 12.54 4.39
C GLU A 199 -12.81 11.35 3.52
N LEU A 200 -12.94 11.56 2.21
CA LEU A 200 -13.44 10.56 1.26
C LEU A 200 -12.30 9.85 0.52
N ARG A 201 -12.44 8.52 0.36
CA ARG A 201 -11.48 7.64 -0.30
C ARG A 201 -12.19 6.50 -1.02
N SER A 202 -11.58 5.99 -2.08
CA SER A 202 -11.93 4.68 -2.67
C SER A 202 -11.20 3.57 -1.92
N SER A 203 -11.48 3.42 -0.61
CA SER A 203 -10.76 2.50 0.27
C SER A 203 -10.86 1.05 -0.20
N VAL A 204 -9.78 0.29 -0.03
CA VAL A 204 -9.70 -1.13 -0.40
C VAL A 204 -9.03 -1.92 0.72
N ASP A 205 -9.36 -3.19 0.86
CA ASP A 205 -8.68 -4.05 1.83
C ASP A 205 -7.31 -4.53 1.35
N TYR A 206 -6.42 -4.86 2.29
CA TYR A 206 -5.05 -5.26 2.00
C TYR A 206 -4.97 -6.48 1.09
N GLN A 207 -5.84 -7.47 1.25
CA GLN A 207 -5.83 -8.70 0.45
C GLN A 207 -6.18 -8.41 -1.01
N THR A 208 -7.24 -7.64 -1.25
CA THR A 208 -7.65 -7.21 -2.60
C THR A 208 -6.56 -6.37 -3.27
N ALA A 209 -5.96 -5.43 -2.52
CA ALA A 209 -4.86 -4.60 -3.01
C ALA A 209 -3.64 -5.46 -3.40
N ALA A 210 -3.24 -6.41 -2.56
CA ALA A 210 -2.12 -7.31 -2.80
C ALA A 210 -2.34 -8.18 -4.05
N ALA A 211 -3.52 -8.79 -4.19
CA ALA A 211 -3.87 -9.59 -5.36
C ALA A 211 -3.79 -8.76 -6.67
N GLY A 212 -4.22 -7.48 -6.62
CA GLY A 212 -4.11 -6.55 -7.73
C GLY A 212 -2.65 -6.26 -8.11
N ILE A 213 -1.82 -5.93 -7.13
CA ILE A 213 -0.39 -5.66 -7.32
C ILE A 213 0.30 -6.90 -7.91
N VAL A 214 0.11 -8.08 -7.32
CA VAL A 214 0.75 -9.33 -7.77
C VAL A 214 0.29 -9.70 -9.18
N LYS A 215 -0.97 -9.50 -9.51
CA LYS A 215 -1.48 -9.76 -10.86
C LYS A 215 -0.88 -8.84 -11.92
N LEU A 216 -0.65 -7.56 -11.59
CA LEU A 216 -0.34 -6.52 -12.57
C LEU A 216 1.15 -6.12 -12.59
N HIS A 217 1.96 -6.52 -11.60
CA HIS A 217 3.33 -6.02 -11.44
C HIS A 217 4.30 -6.32 -12.60
N THR A 218 4.04 -7.35 -13.39
CA THR A 218 4.84 -7.70 -14.58
C THR A 218 4.05 -7.69 -15.88
N ALA A 219 2.72 -7.59 -15.79
CA ALA A 219 1.83 -7.66 -16.95
C ALA A 219 1.86 -6.39 -17.83
N LEU A 220 2.35 -5.30 -17.26
CA LEU A 220 2.31 -3.97 -17.85
C LEU A 220 3.68 -3.32 -17.80
N ARG A 221 3.88 -2.29 -18.64
CA ARG A 221 5.13 -1.52 -18.67
C ARG A 221 4.84 -0.04 -18.82
N GLY A 222 5.43 0.77 -17.93
CA GLY A 222 5.36 2.22 -17.99
C GLY A 222 3.99 2.81 -17.66
N GLU A 223 3.13 2.04 -16.99
CA GLU A 223 1.75 2.43 -16.69
C GLU A 223 1.61 2.97 -15.27
N ILE A 224 0.75 3.97 -15.12
CA ILE A 224 0.21 4.38 -13.82
C ILE A 224 -1.19 3.78 -13.71
N LEU A 225 -1.49 3.15 -12.58
CA LEU A 225 -2.78 2.53 -12.29
C LEU A 225 -3.27 2.92 -10.90
N HIS A 226 -4.55 3.14 -10.80
CA HIS A 226 -5.24 3.34 -9.53
C HIS A 226 -5.80 2.00 -9.02
N LEU A 227 -5.39 1.57 -7.83
CA LEU A 227 -5.89 0.33 -7.22
C LEU A 227 -6.80 0.64 -6.02
N GLY A 228 -7.88 1.37 -6.26
CA GLY A 228 -8.92 1.67 -5.28
C GLY A 228 -10.09 0.70 -5.31
N GLY A 229 -10.93 0.80 -4.28
CA GLY A 229 -12.24 0.16 -4.21
C GLY A 229 -13.23 0.73 -5.22
N ILE A 230 -14.38 0.07 -5.37
CA ILE A 230 -15.47 0.52 -6.26
C ILE A 230 -16.20 1.72 -5.65
N GLU A 231 -16.34 1.71 -4.32
CA GLU A 231 -17.16 2.68 -3.58
C GLU A 231 -16.27 3.78 -3.01
N THR A 232 -16.74 5.02 -3.14
CA THR A 232 -16.16 6.16 -2.42
C THR A 232 -16.86 6.33 -1.09
N LEU A 233 -16.11 6.23 0.00
CA LEU A 233 -16.62 6.27 1.35
C LEU A 233 -15.86 7.31 2.18
N SER A 234 -16.59 7.97 3.10
CA SER A 234 -15.90 8.74 4.13
C SER A 234 -15.24 7.81 5.15
N ARG A 235 -14.23 8.30 5.85
CA ARG A 235 -13.60 7.58 6.95
C ARG A 235 -14.64 7.11 7.97
N LEU A 236 -15.60 7.97 8.30
CA LEU A 236 -16.70 7.65 9.20
C LEU A 236 -17.57 6.50 8.67
N MET A 237 -17.97 6.57 7.40
CA MET A 237 -18.81 5.52 6.79
C MET A 237 -18.09 4.17 6.78
N LEU A 238 -16.81 4.14 6.40
CA LEU A 238 -16.00 2.92 6.42
C LEU A 238 -15.94 2.33 7.84
N MET A 239 -15.60 3.14 8.84
CA MET A 239 -15.49 2.69 10.23
C MET A 239 -16.84 2.16 10.76
N ARG A 240 -17.95 2.83 10.44
CA ARG A 240 -19.30 2.39 10.83
C ARG A 240 -19.72 1.09 10.13
N SER A 241 -19.35 0.92 8.86
CA SER A 241 -19.60 -0.33 8.13
C SER A 241 -18.81 -1.51 8.75
N ILE A 242 -17.56 -1.29 9.12
CA ILE A 242 -16.75 -2.27 9.84
C ILE A 242 -17.38 -2.59 11.20
N ALA A 243 -17.72 -1.59 12.01
CA ALA A 243 -18.35 -1.80 13.31
C ALA A 243 -19.63 -2.65 13.19
N SER A 244 -20.51 -2.29 12.26
CA SER A 244 -21.75 -3.03 12.01
C SER A 244 -21.50 -4.48 11.60
N ALA A 245 -20.55 -4.71 10.68
CA ALA A 245 -20.23 -6.05 10.21
C ALA A 245 -19.72 -6.96 11.35
N PHE A 246 -18.95 -6.40 12.28
CA PHE A 246 -18.41 -7.13 13.45
C PHE A 246 -19.35 -7.10 14.68
N GLY A 247 -20.61 -6.70 14.53
CA GLY A 247 -21.62 -6.76 15.59
C GLY A 247 -21.56 -5.64 16.62
N TYR A 248 -20.75 -4.60 16.39
CA TYR A 248 -20.71 -3.41 17.25
C TYR A 248 -21.72 -2.36 16.82
N ASN A 249 -22.18 -1.54 17.77
CA ASN A 249 -23.06 -0.41 17.47
C ASN A 249 -22.31 0.70 16.72
N PRO A 250 -22.60 0.97 15.43
CA PRO A 250 -21.90 1.96 14.63
C PRO A 250 -22.10 3.40 15.12
N GLN A 251 -23.18 3.67 15.89
CA GLN A 251 -23.45 5.00 16.46
C GLN A 251 -22.49 5.39 17.58
N LYS A 252 -21.72 4.44 18.13
CA LYS A 252 -20.63 4.75 19.08
C LYS A 252 -19.45 5.46 18.43
N ILE A 253 -19.38 5.48 17.09
CA ILE A 253 -18.36 6.21 16.35
C ILE A 253 -18.86 7.64 16.10
N GLU A 254 -18.25 8.59 16.77
CA GLU A 254 -18.59 10.02 16.67
C GLU A 254 -18.24 10.54 15.26
N ALA A 255 -19.13 11.34 14.68
CA ALA A 255 -18.84 12.05 13.43
C ALA A 255 -18.08 13.34 13.72
N LYS A 256 -16.95 13.55 13.05
CA LYS A 256 -16.19 14.80 13.04
C LYS A 256 -15.94 15.27 11.61
N VAL A 257 -15.64 16.55 11.47
CA VAL A 257 -15.09 17.12 10.23
C VAL A 257 -13.64 17.54 10.47
N GLN A 258 -12.86 17.61 9.39
CA GLN A 258 -11.43 17.94 9.51
C GLN A 258 -11.21 19.31 10.15
N ALA A 259 -12.14 20.26 9.93
CA ALA A 259 -12.09 21.60 10.53
C ALA A 259 -12.17 21.61 12.07
N ASP A 260 -12.66 20.53 12.69
CA ASP A 260 -12.73 20.38 14.16
C ASP A 260 -11.35 20.11 14.79
N MET A 261 -10.32 19.88 13.99
CA MET A 261 -9.01 19.45 14.47
C MET A 261 -7.87 20.18 13.77
N THR A 262 -6.75 20.29 14.47
CA THR A 262 -5.49 20.80 13.90
C THR A 262 -4.58 19.64 13.56
N PHE A 263 -4.09 19.60 12.33
CA PHE A 263 -3.17 18.59 11.84
C PHE A 263 -1.81 19.22 11.47
N ARG A 264 -0.73 18.48 11.71
CA ARG A 264 0.61 18.90 11.23
C ARG A 264 0.75 18.72 9.71
N ALA A 265 0.22 17.63 9.17
CA ALA A 265 0.15 17.38 7.75
C ALA A 265 -1.26 17.73 7.26
N ALA A 266 -1.37 18.52 6.19
CA ALA A 266 -2.64 18.81 5.55
C ALA A 266 -3.33 17.53 5.07
N ARG A 267 -4.65 17.45 5.22
CA ARG A 267 -5.45 16.29 4.81
C ARG A 267 -6.39 16.68 3.68
N PRO A 268 -6.25 16.07 2.50
CA PRO A 268 -7.18 16.32 1.41
C PRO A 268 -8.57 15.76 1.74
N ARG A 269 -9.61 16.44 1.24
CA ARG A 269 -11.01 16.06 1.52
C ARG A 269 -11.41 14.83 0.73
N ASP A 270 -11.31 14.87 -0.58
CA ASP A 270 -11.75 13.79 -1.47
C ASP A 270 -10.66 13.44 -2.49
N VAL A 271 -9.85 12.45 -2.18
CA VAL A 271 -8.89 11.86 -3.13
C VAL A 271 -9.32 10.48 -3.60
N SER A 272 -10.64 10.28 -3.75
CA SER A 272 -11.16 9.05 -4.34
C SER A 272 -10.59 8.86 -5.76
N LEU A 273 -10.30 7.60 -6.09
CA LEU A 273 -9.63 7.18 -7.31
C LEU A 273 -10.59 6.47 -8.26
N ASP A 274 -10.54 6.78 -9.54
CA ASP A 274 -11.16 5.96 -10.57
C ASP A 274 -10.23 4.80 -10.92
N SER A 275 -10.64 3.59 -10.63
CA SER A 275 -9.85 2.37 -10.89
C SER A 275 -10.36 1.58 -12.11
N ARG A 276 -11.16 2.17 -13.01
CA ARG A 276 -11.70 1.48 -14.21
C ARG A 276 -10.61 0.95 -15.11
N LYS A 277 -9.51 1.70 -15.29
CA LYS A 277 -8.35 1.29 -16.08
C LYS A 277 -7.75 -0.01 -15.53
N ALA A 278 -7.46 -0.08 -14.23
CA ALA A 278 -6.93 -1.29 -13.60
C ALA A 278 -7.91 -2.46 -13.68
N ARG A 279 -9.23 -2.22 -13.50
CA ARG A 279 -10.27 -3.25 -13.65
C ARG A 279 -10.32 -3.82 -15.06
N ALA A 280 -10.20 -2.99 -16.09
CA ALA A 280 -10.14 -3.44 -17.48
C ALA A 280 -8.91 -4.35 -17.73
N MET A 281 -7.84 -4.21 -16.95
CA MET A 281 -6.64 -5.03 -16.99
C MET A 281 -6.69 -6.23 -16.04
N GLY A 282 -7.85 -6.47 -15.42
CA GLY A 282 -8.13 -7.64 -14.60
C GLY A 282 -7.93 -7.46 -13.10
N TYR A 283 -7.77 -6.24 -12.60
CA TYR A 283 -7.90 -5.95 -11.17
C TYR A 283 -9.32 -6.24 -10.70
N LYS A 284 -9.47 -7.15 -9.76
CA LYS A 284 -10.77 -7.54 -9.20
C LYS A 284 -10.98 -6.85 -7.87
N THR A 285 -11.96 -5.96 -7.82
CA THR A 285 -12.39 -5.27 -6.59
C THR A 285 -13.80 -5.71 -6.24
N PRO A 286 -14.01 -6.40 -5.11
CA PRO A 286 -15.35 -6.69 -4.59
C PRO A 286 -16.04 -5.42 -4.09
N PHE A 287 -17.36 -5.47 -3.93
CA PHE A 287 -18.10 -4.46 -3.16
C PHE A 287 -17.73 -4.53 -1.68
N LEU A 288 -17.91 -3.41 -0.98
CA LEU A 288 -17.60 -3.34 0.46
C LEU A 288 -18.31 -4.43 1.26
N ALA A 289 -19.55 -4.72 0.95
CA ALA A 289 -20.35 -5.77 1.61
C ALA A 289 -19.69 -7.16 1.50
N ASP A 290 -19.14 -7.50 0.33
CA ASP A 290 -18.45 -8.77 0.10
C ASP A 290 -17.13 -8.84 0.87
N ILE A 291 -16.42 -7.70 0.92
CA ILE A 291 -15.18 -7.56 1.72
C ILE A 291 -15.50 -7.77 3.20
N MET A 292 -16.54 -7.10 3.73
CA MET A 292 -16.97 -7.26 5.13
C MET A 292 -17.33 -8.71 5.45
N HIS A 293 -18.10 -9.37 4.59
CA HIS A 293 -18.45 -10.76 4.77
C HIS A 293 -17.22 -11.69 4.82
N ARG A 294 -16.23 -11.45 3.96
CA ARG A 294 -14.97 -12.20 3.97
C ARG A 294 -14.16 -11.96 5.24
N LEU A 295 -14.05 -10.70 5.68
CA LEU A 295 -13.30 -10.34 6.89
C LEU A 295 -13.90 -10.98 8.13
N VAL A 296 -15.23 -10.93 8.28
CA VAL A 296 -15.92 -11.56 9.43
C VAL A 296 -15.74 -13.07 9.44
N LYS A 297 -15.81 -13.73 8.29
CA LYS A 297 -15.60 -15.20 8.19
C LYS A 297 -14.16 -15.63 8.41
N GLY A 298 -13.20 -14.80 8.05
CA GLY A 298 -11.76 -15.08 8.18
C GLY A 298 -11.21 -14.78 9.57
N THR A 299 -11.97 -14.08 10.42
CA THR A 299 -11.58 -13.76 11.79
C THR A 299 -12.10 -14.86 12.71
N ASP A 300 -11.22 -15.76 13.12
CA ASP A 300 -11.53 -16.74 14.16
C ASP A 300 -11.55 -15.98 15.51
N PHE A 301 -12.75 -15.81 16.08
CA PHE A 301 -12.94 -15.09 17.35
C PHE A 301 -12.59 -15.94 18.59
N SER A 302 -12.02 -17.14 18.41
CA SER A 302 -11.66 -18.03 19.52
C SER A 302 -10.48 -17.53 20.37
N ASP A 303 -9.77 -16.48 19.90
CA ASP A 303 -8.59 -15.91 20.58
C ASP A 303 -8.81 -14.47 21.13
N ILE A 304 -10.08 -14.05 21.34
CA ILE A 304 -10.42 -12.74 21.96
C ILE A 304 -10.96 -12.93 23.37
#